data_3e1ce8c12a017f59f2564ce08d54e9f0
#
_entry.id   3e1ce8c12a017f59f2564ce08d54e9f0
#
_cell.length_a   1.000
_cell.length_b   1.000
_cell.length_c   1.000
_cell.angle_alpha   90.00
_cell.angle_beta   90.00
_cell.angle_gamma   90.00
#
_symmetry.space_group_name_H-M   'P 1'
#
loop_
_entity.id
_entity.type
_entity.pdbx_description
1 polymer ?
#
loop_
_entity_poly.entity_id
_entity_poly.type
_entity_poly.pdbx_seq_one_letter_code
_entity_poly.pdbx_strand_id
1 'polypeptide(L)'
;MPLPVLAGNERIKVQLSLRERGRGLAHAYLISGPAGSGRHTLAALVTAAMVCSAPLAARPCGECVPCKKVLRGIHPDVQVFSGPGEGKPLTVDQVRQLRADAYVRPNEGERKVYWLEGADKMAPPAQNAMLKLLEEGPPYAAFLLLAENPGGLLQTIRSRCEELALTPVSPAECEQWLAARFPGKDPGEIRRAARSCQGILGRAVKELEDDGAGREQTELVQQLAQVLERGDELQVLRAAQALEKAGKEGLSPLLDALTEALGERLLQGGDRRRLMRAVGLVRQLRQAAQFNANPGQLAGWLCAGLFLEDRN
;
A
#
# COMPACT_ATOMS: atom_id res chain seq x y z
N MET A 1 23.29 4.34 -0.96
CA MET A 1 21.89 4.78 -0.70
C MET A 1 21.74 4.77 0.82
N PRO A 2 21.35 5.86 1.48
CA PRO A 2 21.21 5.87 2.92
C PRO A 2 20.10 4.90 3.35
N LEU A 3 20.21 4.37 4.57
CA LEU A 3 19.14 3.55 5.15
C LEU A 3 17.83 4.35 5.20
N PRO A 4 16.69 3.74 4.86
CA PRO A 4 15.42 4.39 5.04
C PRO A 4 15.18 4.66 6.54
N VAL A 5 14.67 5.83 6.86
CA VAL A 5 14.35 6.21 8.24
C VAL A 5 12.89 5.88 8.50
N LEU A 6 12.65 5.06 9.52
CA LEU A 6 11.30 4.83 10.02
C LEU A 6 10.90 6.00 10.91
N ALA A 7 9.92 6.78 10.47
CA ALA A 7 9.39 7.89 11.27
C ALA A 7 8.55 7.36 12.44
N GLY A 8 8.66 7.97 13.61
CA GLY A 8 7.96 7.56 14.82
C GLY A 8 8.21 6.08 15.17
N ASN A 9 7.18 5.41 15.67
CA ASN A 9 7.19 3.98 15.98
C ASN A 9 8.36 3.55 16.89
N GLU A 10 8.67 4.38 17.89
CA GLU A 10 9.80 4.17 18.83
C GLU A 10 9.75 2.81 19.53
N ARG A 11 8.54 2.30 19.80
CA ARG A 11 8.36 0.97 20.39
C ARG A 11 8.99 -0.12 19.53
N ILE A 12 8.80 -0.06 18.22
CA ILE A 12 9.38 -1.03 17.27
C ILE A 12 10.90 -0.90 17.24
N LYS A 13 11.41 0.33 17.22
CA LYS A 13 12.86 0.58 17.22
C LYS A 13 13.53 0.02 18.48
N VAL A 14 12.93 0.25 19.65
CA VAL A 14 13.39 -0.31 20.92
C VAL A 14 13.31 -1.84 20.92
N GLN A 15 12.19 -2.42 20.46
CA GLN A 15 12.01 -3.87 20.39
C GLN A 15 13.09 -4.52 19.52
N LEU A 16 13.37 -3.99 18.33
CA LEU A 16 14.41 -4.51 17.44
C LEU A 16 15.80 -4.35 18.03
N SER A 17 16.14 -3.21 18.63
CA SER A 17 17.46 -2.97 19.26
C SER A 17 17.71 -3.86 20.47
N LEU A 18 16.69 -4.19 21.28
CA LEU A 18 16.80 -5.14 22.38
C LEU A 18 17.04 -6.56 21.89
N ARG A 19 16.43 -6.95 20.77
CA ARG A 19 16.64 -8.25 20.13
C ARG A 19 18.08 -8.38 19.62
N GLU A 20 18.59 -7.40 18.93
CA GLU A 20 19.97 -7.41 18.41
C GLU A 20 21.00 -7.57 19.51
N ARG A 21 20.80 -6.95 20.68
CA ARG A 21 21.69 -7.02 21.82
C ARG A 21 21.62 -8.34 22.60
N GLY A 22 20.52 -9.10 22.43
CA GLY A 22 20.25 -10.30 23.21
C GLY A 22 20.27 -11.59 22.39
N ARG A 23 19.08 -12.02 21.95
CA ARG A 23 18.87 -13.33 21.30
C ARG A 23 19.02 -13.31 19.78
N GLY A 24 19.35 -12.17 19.18
CA GLY A 24 19.32 -11.97 17.74
C GLY A 24 17.90 -11.75 17.19
N LEU A 25 17.78 -11.42 15.90
CA LEU A 25 16.51 -11.23 15.24
C LEU A 25 15.74 -12.54 15.13
N ALA A 26 14.42 -12.46 15.31
CA ALA A 26 13.53 -13.62 15.18
C ALA A 26 13.54 -14.16 13.75
N HIS A 27 13.15 -15.42 13.59
CA HIS A 27 13.01 -16.04 12.27
C HIS A 27 11.69 -15.70 11.58
N ALA A 28 10.69 -15.21 12.32
CA ALA A 28 9.40 -14.82 11.77
C ALA A 28 8.87 -13.53 12.41
N TYR A 29 8.45 -12.58 11.57
CA TYR A 29 7.82 -11.34 11.97
C TYR A 29 6.48 -11.16 11.26
N LEU A 30 5.51 -10.64 11.99
CA LEU A 30 4.26 -10.12 11.46
C LEU A 30 4.35 -8.58 11.46
N ILE A 31 4.54 -7.98 10.31
CA ILE A 31 4.59 -6.53 10.12
C ILE A 31 3.21 -6.05 9.73
N SER A 32 2.51 -5.39 10.63
CA SER A 32 1.14 -4.95 10.43
C SER A 32 0.99 -3.43 10.43
N GLY A 33 -0.03 -2.93 9.74
CA GLY A 33 -0.37 -1.51 9.67
C GLY A 33 -1.11 -1.13 8.40
N PRO A 34 -1.76 0.03 8.36
CA PRO A 34 -2.53 0.47 7.20
C PRO A 34 -1.66 0.64 5.94
N ALA A 35 -2.29 0.65 4.77
CA ALA A 35 -1.60 0.93 3.51
C ALA A 35 -0.89 2.28 3.57
N GLY A 36 0.40 2.33 3.19
CA GLY A 36 1.21 3.55 3.28
C GLY A 36 1.85 3.83 4.65
N SER A 37 1.67 2.98 5.67
CA SER A 37 2.29 3.15 7.00
C SER A 37 3.80 2.87 7.05
N GLY A 38 4.40 2.34 5.97
CA GLY A 38 5.81 2.01 5.90
C GLY A 38 6.15 0.54 6.18
N ARG A 39 5.20 -0.40 6.00
CA ARG A 39 5.43 -1.84 6.17
C ARG A 39 6.61 -2.36 5.34
N HIS A 40 6.71 -1.98 4.06
CA HIS A 40 7.83 -2.35 3.19
C HIS A 40 9.15 -1.72 3.64
N THR A 41 9.10 -0.48 4.12
CA THR A 41 10.27 0.20 4.70
C THR A 41 10.81 -0.56 5.91
N LEU A 42 9.91 -0.95 6.83
CA LEU A 42 10.27 -1.74 7.99
C LEU A 42 10.78 -3.13 7.61
N ALA A 43 10.12 -3.81 6.66
CA ALA A 43 10.57 -5.10 6.13
C ALA A 43 11.97 -5.00 5.53
N ALA A 44 12.26 -3.94 4.77
CA ALA A 44 13.60 -3.70 4.20
C ALA A 44 14.66 -3.48 5.29
N LEU A 45 14.35 -2.73 6.35
CA LEU A 45 15.26 -2.51 7.48
C LEU A 45 15.56 -3.80 8.24
N VAL A 46 14.52 -4.58 8.58
CA VAL A 46 14.67 -5.86 9.27
C VAL A 46 15.46 -6.85 8.40
N THR A 47 15.15 -6.93 7.10
CA THR A 47 15.88 -7.77 6.16
C THR A 47 17.35 -7.34 6.05
N ALA A 48 17.60 -6.04 5.89
CA ALA A 48 18.97 -5.52 5.84
C ALA A 48 19.75 -5.85 7.12
N ALA A 49 19.13 -5.80 8.30
CA ALA A 49 19.75 -6.21 9.56
C ALA A 49 20.06 -7.70 9.59
N MET A 50 19.18 -8.56 9.03
CA MET A 50 19.35 -10.01 8.99
C MET A 50 20.52 -10.47 8.11
N VAL A 51 20.75 -9.78 6.97
CA VAL A 51 21.81 -10.15 6.01
C VAL A 51 23.07 -9.29 6.14
N CYS A 52 23.09 -8.31 7.05
CA CYS A 52 24.19 -7.37 7.22
C CYS A 52 25.46 -8.08 7.68
N SER A 53 26.60 -7.78 7.02
CA SER A 53 27.91 -8.30 7.37
C SER A 53 28.63 -7.54 8.49
N ALA A 54 28.05 -6.43 8.98
CA ALA A 54 28.60 -5.69 10.11
C ALA A 54 28.40 -6.42 11.44
N PRO A 55 29.17 -6.06 12.50
CA PRO A 55 28.90 -6.56 13.85
C PRO A 55 27.46 -6.30 14.30
N LEU A 56 26.88 -7.18 15.12
CA LEU A 56 25.48 -7.12 15.53
C LEU A 56 25.03 -5.74 16.02
N ALA A 57 25.84 -5.05 16.81
CA ALA A 57 25.52 -3.73 17.35
C ALA A 57 25.43 -2.60 16.30
N ALA A 58 25.92 -2.85 15.08
CA ALA A 58 25.94 -1.87 13.97
C ALA A 58 24.98 -2.27 12.83
N ARG A 59 24.12 -3.26 13.02
CA ARG A 59 23.16 -3.73 12.00
C ARG A 59 21.86 -2.93 12.06
N PRO A 60 21.24 -2.63 10.93
CA PRO A 60 21.80 -2.65 9.58
C PRO A 60 22.77 -1.47 9.37
N CYS A 61 23.94 -1.68 8.79
CA CYS A 61 24.90 -0.59 8.56
C CYS A 61 24.56 0.28 7.33
N GLY A 62 23.77 -0.21 6.37
CA GLY A 62 23.42 0.52 5.13
C GLY A 62 24.55 0.62 4.09
N GLU A 63 25.78 0.30 4.44
CA GLU A 63 26.96 0.52 3.61
C GLU A 63 27.54 -0.76 3.01
N CYS A 64 27.41 -1.90 3.68
CA CYS A 64 27.91 -3.18 3.17
C CYS A 64 27.13 -3.63 1.91
N VAL A 65 27.75 -4.53 1.14
CA VAL A 65 27.17 -5.02 -0.12
C VAL A 65 25.80 -5.67 0.08
N PRO A 66 25.58 -6.56 1.08
CA PRO A 66 24.25 -7.12 1.34
C PRO A 66 23.18 -6.04 1.62
N CYS A 67 23.47 -5.07 2.51
CA CYS A 67 22.52 -3.98 2.79
C CYS A 67 22.14 -3.20 1.52
N LYS A 68 23.14 -2.83 0.70
CA LYS A 68 22.90 -2.12 -0.56
C LYS A 68 22.08 -2.95 -1.55
N LYS A 69 22.30 -4.27 -1.63
CA LYS A 69 21.49 -5.16 -2.47
C LYS A 69 20.04 -5.23 -2.00
N VAL A 70 19.80 -5.36 -0.68
CA VAL A 70 18.43 -5.34 -0.12
C VAL A 70 17.71 -4.03 -0.42
N LEU A 71 18.37 -2.89 -0.19
CA LEU A 71 17.77 -1.57 -0.44
C LEU A 71 17.48 -1.30 -1.93
N ARG A 72 18.15 -2.03 -2.84
CA ARG A 72 17.88 -1.98 -4.29
C ARG A 72 16.91 -3.06 -4.76
N GLY A 73 16.45 -3.97 -3.88
CA GLY A 73 15.57 -5.08 -4.24
C GLY A 73 16.25 -6.17 -5.09
N ILE A 74 17.58 -6.30 -5.06
CA ILE A 74 18.35 -7.22 -5.91
C ILE A 74 19.16 -8.26 -5.13
N HIS A 75 18.87 -8.46 -3.85
CA HIS A 75 19.59 -9.46 -3.05
C HIS A 75 19.08 -10.87 -3.41
N PRO A 76 19.98 -11.82 -3.81
CA PRO A 76 19.56 -13.14 -4.30
C PRO A 76 18.89 -14.01 -3.21
N ASP A 77 19.21 -13.77 -1.94
CA ASP A 77 18.63 -14.48 -0.81
C ASP A 77 17.41 -13.78 -0.20
N VAL A 78 16.85 -12.78 -0.90
CA VAL A 78 15.60 -12.10 -0.51
C VAL A 78 14.57 -12.30 -1.61
N GLN A 79 13.47 -12.93 -1.26
CA GLN A 79 12.38 -13.20 -2.19
C GLN A 79 11.08 -12.59 -1.70
N VAL A 80 10.33 -11.99 -2.61
CA VAL A 80 9.02 -11.40 -2.34
C VAL A 80 7.96 -12.27 -2.98
N PHE A 81 7.03 -12.75 -2.18
CA PHE A 81 5.87 -13.50 -2.60
C PHE A 81 4.62 -12.62 -2.50
N SER A 82 3.98 -12.39 -3.63
CA SER A 82 2.70 -11.70 -3.74
C SER A 82 1.70 -12.56 -4.50
N GLY A 83 0.41 -12.26 -4.41
CA GLY A 83 -0.62 -12.99 -5.18
C GLY A 83 -0.42 -12.87 -6.69
N PRO A 84 -1.08 -13.71 -7.50
CA PRO A 84 -0.90 -13.80 -8.96
C PRO A 84 -1.43 -12.58 -9.72
N GLY A 85 -1.66 -11.47 -9.07
CA GLY A 85 -2.08 -10.18 -9.64
C GLY A 85 -2.29 -9.16 -8.53
N GLU A 86 -2.39 -7.90 -8.91
CA GLU A 86 -2.51 -6.79 -7.95
C GLU A 86 -3.69 -7.02 -7.00
N GLY A 87 -3.44 -6.94 -5.70
CA GLY A 87 -4.43 -7.13 -4.64
C GLY A 87 -4.94 -8.56 -4.44
N LYS A 88 -4.51 -9.54 -5.25
CA LYS A 88 -4.91 -10.94 -5.08
C LYS A 88 -4.15 -11.61 -3.93
N PRO A 89 -4.79 -12.54 -3.20
CA PRO A 89 -4.13 -13.26 -2.12
C PRO A 89 -3.10 -14.25 -2.63
N LEU A 90 -2.11 -14.56 -1.81
CA LEU A 90 -1.18 -15.66 -2.01
C LEU A 90 -1.93 -17.00 -2.07
N THR A 91 -1.61 -17.80 -3.06
CA THR A 91 -2.21 -19.13 -3.25
C THR A 91 -1.49 -20.20 -2.43
N VAL A 92 -2.16 -21.34 -2.22
CA VAL A 92 -1.57 -22.52 -1.56
C VAL A 92 -0.33 -23.01 -2.32
N ASP A 93 -0.38 -22.99 -3.65
CA ASP A 93 0.74 -23.49 -4.48
C ASP A 93 1.96 -22.58 -4.40
N GLN A 94 1.77 -21.25 -4.33
CA GLN A 94 2.87 -20.32 -4.07
C GLN A 94 3.49 -20.55 -2.69
N VAL A 95 2.69 -20.84 -1.66
CA VAL A 95 3.20 -21.20 -0.33
C VAL A 95 3.96 -22.54 -0.36
N ARG A 96 3.51 -23.51 -1.16
CA ARG A 96 4.24 -24.78 -1.38
C ARG A 96 5.58 -24.57 -2.10
N GLN A 97 5.61 -23.69 -3.11
CA GLN A 97 6.84 -23.29 -3.80
C GLN A 97 7.82 -22.61 -2.84
N LEU A 98 7.34 -21.63 -2.05
CA LEU A 98 8.13 -20.99 -1.00
C LEU A 98 8.71 -22.04 -0.04
N ARG A 99 7.90 -23.00 0.39
CA ARG A 99 8.36 -24.07 1.27
C ARG A 99 9.47 -24.90 0.63
N ALA A 100 9.36 -25.29 -0.62
CA ALA A 100 10.40 -26.06 -1.32
C ALA A 100 11.69 -25.23 -1.41
N ASP A 101 11.60 -23.93 -1.76
CA ASP A 101 12.74 -23.04 -1.85
C ASP A 101 13.39 -22.73 -0.48
N ALA A 102 12.61 -22.71 0.60
CA ALA A 102 13.12 -22.43 1.94
C ALA A 102 14.16 -23.47 2.41
N TYR A 103 14.08 -24.71 1.95
CA TYR A 103 15.07 -25.75 2.27
C TYR A 103 16.34 -25.69 1.42
N VAL A 104 16.38 -24.83 0.40
CA VAL A 104 17.59 -24.53 -0.35
C VAL A 104 18.43 -23.51 0.42
N ARG A 105 19.71 -23.79 0.64
CA ARG A 105 20.61 -22.91 1.38
C ARG A 105 20.75 -21.53 0.71
N PRO A 106 21.03 -20.47 1.49
CA PRO A 106 21.33 -19.15 0.94
C PRO A 106 22.50 -19.18 -0.06
N ASN A 107 22.47 -18.26 -1.03
CA ASN A 107 23.51 -18.14 -2.05
C ASN A 107 24.74 -17.35 -1.55
N GLU A 108 24.52 -16.21 -0.92
CA GLU A 108 25.58 -15.27 -0.53
C GLU A 108 25.63 -15.01 0.98
N GLY A 109 24.50 -15.11 1.66
CA GLY A 109 24.35 -14.73 3.06
C GLY A 109 24.27 -15.91 4.02
N GLU A 110 24.19 -15.59 5.31
CA GLU A 110 23.89 -16.57 6.37
C GLU A 110 22.37 -16.84 6.47
N ARG A 111 21.54 -15.95 5.91
CA ARG A 111 20.08 -16.00 5.99
C ARG A 111 19.42 -15.81 4.63
N LYS A 112 18.31 -16.50 4.45
CA LYS A 112 17.38 -16.37 3.32
C LYS A 112 16.07 -15.79 3.83
N VAL A 113 15.62 -14.68 3.26
CA VAL A 113 14.50 -13.90 3.78
C VAL A 113 13.35 -13.89 2.78
N TYR A 114 12.16 -14.20 3.26
CA TYR A 114 10.94 -14.27 2.47
C TYR A 114 9.95 -13.21 2.94
N TRP A 115 9.50 -12.36 2.03
CA TRP A 115 8.40 -11.45 2.27
C TRP A 115 7.11 -12.04 1.72
N LEU A 116 6.07 -12.07 2.53
CA LEU A 116 4.74 -12.52 2.13
C LEU A 116 3.81 -11.30 2.16
N GLU A 117 3.51 -10.75 0.99
CA GLU A 117 2.65 -9.58 0.85
C GLU A 117 1.18 -9.95 0.98
N GLY A 118 0.39 -9.11 1.67
CA GLY A 118 -1.03 -9.37 1.88
C GLY A 118 -1.30 -10.68 2.61
N ALA A 119 -0.47 -11.00 3.61
CA ALA A 119 -0.57 -12.26 4.35
C ALA A 119 -1.94 -12.45 5.01
N ASP A 120 -2.59 -11.36 5.44
CA ASP A 120 -3.94 -11.34 6.00
C ASP A 120 -5.05 -11.71 5.01
N LYS A 121 -4.75 -11.64 3.70
CA LYS A 121 -5.71 -12.00 2.63
C LYS A 121 -5.61 -13.48 2.24
N MET A 122 -4.60 -14.21 2.74
CA MET A 122 -4.45 -15.64 2.46
C MET A 122 -5.65 -16.46 2.94
N ALA A 123 -6.13 -17.37 2.08
CA ALA A 123 -7.15 -18.34 2.49
C ALA A 123 -6.61 -19.31 3.57
N PRO A 124 -7.46 -19.84 4.45
CA PRO A 124 -7.04 -20.74 5.54
C PRO A 124 -6.15 -21.91 5.11
N PRO A 125 -6.35 -22.56 3.95
CA PRO A 125 -5.45 -23.62 3.48
C PRO A 125 -4.02 -23.14 3.19
N ALA A 126 -3.86 -21.91 2.67
CA ALA A 126 -2.54 -21.32 2.44
C ALA A 126 -1.85 -20.95 3.77
N GLN A 127 -2.61 -20.40 4.70
CA GLN A 127 -2.12 -20.11 6.05
C GLN A 127 -1.67 -21.39 6.78
N ASN A 128 -2.45 -22.46 6.72
CA ASN A 128 -2.09 -23.74 7.34
C ASN A 128 -0.81 -24.35 6.71
N ALA A 129 -0.60 -24.16 5.40
CA ALA A 129 0.63 -24.60 4.74
C ALA A 129 1.90 -23.88 5.25
N MET A 130 1.77 -22.66 5.77
CA MET A 130 2.87 -21.89 6.39
C MET A 130 3.25 -22.39 7.78
N LEU A 131 2.32 -22.96 8.54
CA LEU A 131 2.56 -23.33 9.95
C LEU A 131 3.79 -24.20 10.13
N LYS A 132 3.97 -25.20 9.27
CA LYS A 132 5.11 -26.11 9.35
C LYS A 132 6.45 -25.41 9.13
N LEU A 133 6.50 -24.38 8.28
CA LEU A 133 7.70 -23.56 8.07
C LEU A 133 8.01 -22.65 9.27
N LEU A 134 6.96 -22.11 9.88
CA LEU A 134 7.11 -21.24 11.05
C LEU A 134 7.50 -22.02 12.31
N GLU A 135 7.18 -23.32 12.39
CA GLU A 135 7.53 -24.19 13.51
C GLU A 135 8.90 -24.86 13.36
N GLU A 136 9.13 -25.47 12.21
CA GLU A 136 10.25 -26.37 11.96
C GLU A 136 11.06 -26.00 10.72
N GLY A 137 10.99 -24.71 10.30
CA GLY A 137 11.73 -24.23 9.14
C GLY A 137 13.24 -24.25 9.35
N PRO A 138 14.03 -24.21 8.26
CA PRO A 138 15.49 -24.18 8.35
C PRO A 138 15.97 -22.98 9.17
N PRO A 139 17.01 -23.12 9.99
CA PRO A 139 17.47 -22.05 10.90
C PRO A 139 18.00 -20.81 10.18
N TYR A 140 18.33 -20.93 8.91
CA TYR A 140 18.74 -19.82 8.05
C TYR A 140 17.57 -19.14 7.35
N ALA A 141 16.37 -19.70 7.33
CA ALA A 141 15.20 -19.09 6.72
C ALA A 141 14.54 -18.08 7.67
N ALA A 142 14.11 -16.95 7.15
CA ALA A 142 13.35 -15.95 7.89
C ALA A 142 12.14 -15.49 7.08
N PHE A 143 11.02 -15.23 7.77
CA PHE A 143 9.73 -14.93 7.16
C PHE A 143 9.20 -13.61 7.67
N LEU A 144 8.89 -12.69 6.76
CA LEU A 144 8.25 -11.40 7.06
C LEU A 144 6.85 -11.40 6.45
N LEU A 145 5.83 -11.53 7.29
CA LEU A 145 4.44 -11.50 6.90
C LEU A 145 3.95 -10.04 6.95
N LEU A 146 3.61 -9.47 5.80
CA LEU A 146 3.12 -8.11 5.69
C LEU A 146 1.58 -8.14 5.61
N ALA A 147 0.93 -7.51 6.57
CA ALA A 147 -0.52 -7.51 6.72
C ALA A 147 -1.09 -6.10 6.91
N GLU A 148 -2.27 -5.82 6.37
CA GLU A 148 -3.01 -4.60 6.69
C GLU A 148 -3.78 -4.77 7.98
N ASN A 149 -4.42 -5.92 8.13
CA ASN A 149 -5.18 -6.29 9.31
C ASN A 149 -4.72 -7.65 9.85
N PRO A 150 -3.99 -7.68 10.98
CA PRO A 150 -3.53 -8.93 11.57
C PRO A 150 -4.67 -9.87 11.98
N GLY A 151 -5.92 -9.36 12.12
CA GLY A 151 -7.10 -10.17 12.40
C GLY A 151 -7.49 -11.15 11.29
N GLY A 152 -7.02 -10.94 10.05
CA GLY A 152 -7.20 -11.89 8.93
C GLY A 152 -6.32 -13.13 9.02
N LEU A 153 -5.32 -13.15 9.93
CA LEU A 153 -4.43 -14.28 10.14
C LEU A 153 -4.92 -15.18 11.27
N LEU A 154 -4.74 -16.49 11.08
CA LEU A 154 -5.00 -17.48 12.11
C LEU A 154 -4.18 -17.21 13.37
N GLN A 155 -4.78 -17.43 14.53
CA GLN A 155 -4.10 -17.26 15.82
C GLN A 155 -2.83 -18.12 15.93
N THR A 156 -2.84 -19.29 15.28
CA THR A 156 -1.69 -20.20 15.22
C THR A 156 -0.49 -19.63 14.46
N ILE A 157 -0.70 -18.79 13.44
CA ILE A 157 0.37 -18.04 12.76
C ILE A 157 0.85 -16.90 13.63
N ARG A 158 -0.07 -16.10 14.16
CA ARG A 158 0.26 -14.94 14.99
C ARG A 158 1.09 -15.29 16.21
N SER A 159 0.78 -16.41 16.86
CA SER A 159 1.54 -16.88 18.04
C SER A 159 2.99 -17.32 17.75
N ARG A 160 3.34 -17.55 16.48
CA ARG A 160 4.67 -17.95 16.02
C ARG A 160 5.48 -16.82 15.39
N CYS A 161 4.86 -15.67 15.21
CA CYS A 161 5.51 -14.48 14.68
C CYS A 161 5.71 -13.45 15.79
N GLU A 162 6.82 -12.74 15.74
CA GLU A 162 6.99 -11.54 16.54
C GLU A 162 6.25 -10.40 15.85
N GLU A 163 5.29 -9.77 16.53
CA GLU A 163 4.45 -8.73 15.94
C GLU A 163 5.14 -7.36 16.03
N LEU A 164 5.22 -6.69 14.87
CA LEU A 164 5.69 -5.32 14.68
C LEU A 164 4.53 -4.49 14.09
N ALA A 165 3.70 -3.92 14.96
CA ALA A 165 2.53 -3.15 14.58
C ALA A 165 2.89 -1.68 14.36
N LEU A 166 2.83 -1.22 13.11
CA LEU A 166 3.02 0.17 12.74
C LEU A 166 1.79 1.00 13.11
N THR A 167 2.02 2.09 13.81
CA THR A 167 0.98 3.04 14.20
C THR A 167 1.13 4.34 13.41
N PRO A 168 0.03 5.07 13.18
CA PRO A 168 0.11 6.41 12.61
C PRO A 168 1.05 7.31 13.42
N VAL A 169 1.87 8.09 12.74
CA VAL A 169 2.82 9.02 13.36
C VAL A 169 2.15 10.38 13.61
N SER A 170 2.68 11.13 14.57
CA SER A 170 2.14 12.47 14.88
C SER A 170 2.34 13.45 13.71
N PRO A 171 1.50 14.48 13.56
CA PRO A 171 1.67 15.50 12.52
C PRO A 171 3.04 16.18 12.55
N ALA A 172 3.61 16.39 13.74
CA ALA A 172 4.94 16.99 13.90
C ALA A 172 6.06 16.08 13.38
N GLU A 173 5.99 14.78 13.69
CA GLU A 173 6.93 13.79 13.16
C GLU A 173 6.78 13.62 11.65
N CYS A 174 5.54 13.67 11.12
CA CYS A 174 5.27 13.68 9.69
C CYS A 174 5.95 14.87 9.01
N GLU A 175 5.74 16.09 9.54
CA GLU A 175 6.31 17.31 9.00
C GLU A 175 7.85 17.26 8.99
N GLN A 176 8.46 16.84 10.09
CA GLN A 176 9.90 16.70 10.19
C GLN A 176 10.46 15.69 9.19
N TRP A 177 9.83 14.52 9.06
CA TRP A 177 10.27 13.48 8.13
C TRP A 177 10.10 13.92 6.67
N LEU A 178 8.97 14.55 6.34
CA LEU A 178 8.70 15.06 4.99
C LEU A 178 9.64 16.18 4.60
N ALA A 179 9.95 17.11 5.50
CA ALA A 179 10.93 18.18 5.27
C ALA A 179 12.33 17.62 4.95
N ALA A 180 12.74 16.60 5.65
CA ALA A 180 14.02 15.92 5.37
C ALA A 180 14.01 15.15 4.04
N ARG A 181 12.86 14.59 3.64
CA ARG A 181 12.70 13.81 2.39
C ARG A 181 12.54 14.69 1.16
N PHE A 182 11.91 15.86 1.30
CA PHE A 182 11.59 16.79 0.22
C PHE A 182 12.15 18.19 0.50
N PRO A 183 13.47 18.38 0.54
CA PRO A 183 14.09 19.67 0.95
C PRO A 183 13.81 20.83 -0.05
N GLY A 184 13.29 20.51 -1.25
CA GLY A 184 12.96 21.51 -2.27
C GLY A 184 11.48 21.91 -2.35
N LYS A 185 10.60 21.29 -1.53
CA LYS A 185 9.16 21.63 -1.52
C LYS A 185 8.87 22.77 -0.55
N ASP A 186 7.80 23.54 -0.85
CA ASP A 186 7.38 24.63 0.03
C ASP A 186 6.99 24.14 1.43
N PRO A 187 7.48 24.77 2.52
CA PRO A 187 7.13 24.42 3.90
C PRO A 187 5.62 24.40 4.17
N GLY A 188 4.84 25.23 3.47
CA GLY A 188 3.38 25.25 3.57
C GLY A 188 2.73 24.00 2.98
N GLU A 189 3.25 23.49 1.85
CA GLU A 189 2.82 22.24 1.24
C GLU A 189 3.13 21.05 2.14
N ILE A 190 4.34 21.01 2.70
CA ILE A 190 4.77 19.95 3.63
C ILE A 190 3.84 19.90 4.85
N ARG A 191 3.55 21.05 5.47
CA ARG A 191 2.64 21.12 6.62
C ARG A 191 1.22 20.67 6.29
N ARG A 192 0.71 21.04 5.11
CA ARG A 192 -0.60 20.60 4.64
C ARG A 192 -0.65 19.10 4.47
N ALA A 193 0.29 18.51 3.73
CA ALA A 193 0.40 17.08 3.52
C ALA A 193 0.59 16.29 4.82
N ALA A 194 1.36 16.85 5.80
CA ALA A 194 1.54 16.25 7.11
C ALA A 194 0.25 16.20 7.94
N ARG A 195 -0.65 17.15 7.75
CA ARG A 195 -1.96 17.19 8.44
C ARG A 195 -2.99 16.30 7.75
N SER A 196 -3.03 16.33 6.40
CA SER A 196 -4.00 15.56 5.61
C SER A 196 -3.76 14.05 5.66
N CYS A 197 -2.52 13.60 5.79
CA CYS A 197 -2.16 12.20 5.75
C CYS A 197 -2.61 11.35 6.96
N GLN A 198 -3.16 11.96 8.01
CA GLN A 198 -3.61 11.27 9.24
C GLN A 198 -2.54 10.35 9.86
N GLY A 199 -1.28 10.75 9.79
CA GLY A 199 -0.14 9.99 10.29
C GLY A 199 0.31 8.82 9.38
N ILE A 200 -0.25 8.70 8.18
CA ILE A 200 0.13 7.67 7.18
C ILE A 200 1.03 8.33 6.14
N LEU A 201 2.34 8.30 6.38
CA LEU A 201 3.35 9.00 5.56
C LEU A 201 3.27 8.69 4.06
N GLY A 202 2.92 7.47 3.67
CA GLY A 202 2.78 7.11 2.25
C GLY A 202 1.70 7.90 1.51
N ARG A 203 0.68 8.41 2.22
CA ARG A 203 -0.32 9.32 1.63
C ARG A 203 0.29 10.69 1.35
N ALA A 204 1.04 11.25 2.33
CA ALA A 204 1.72 12.53 2.16
C ALA A 204 2.82 12.47 1.08
N VAL A 205 3.54 11.35 1.01
CA VAL A 205 4.55 11.14 -0.05
C VAL A 205 3.90 11.16 -1.42
N LYS A 206 2.80 10.43 -1.62
CA LYS A 206 2.05 10.46 -2.89
C LYS A 206 1.57 11.86 -3.23
N GLU A 207 1.02 12.61 -2.26
CA GLU A 207 0.56 14.00 -2.45
C GLU A 207 1.71 14.93 -2.86
N LEU A 208 2.91 14.75 -2.29
CA LEU A 208 4.08 15.59 -2.57
C LEU A 208 4.90 15.16 -3.80
N GLU A 209 4.91 13.87 -4.14
CA GLU A 209 5.55 13.35 -5.36
C GLU A 209 4.73 13.64 -6.61
N ASP A 210 3.47 13.98 -6.44
CA ASP A 210 2.55 14.26 -7.52
C ASP A 210 2.83 15.67 -8.10
N ASP A 211 3.76 15.75 -9.05
CA ASP A 211 4.26 16.98 -9.68
C ASP A 211 3.26 17.58 -10.70
N GLY A 212 2.04 17.86 -10.24
CA GLY A 212 1.04 18.60 -11.02
C GLY A 212 0.04 17.72 -11.77
N ALA A 213 0.39 16.54 -12.26
CA ALA A 213 -0.53 15.66 -12.97
C ALA A 213 -1.68 15.17 -12.05
N GLY A 214 -1.39 14.89 -10.79
CA GLY A 214 -2.44 14.52 -9.86
C GLY A 214 -3.19 15.70 -9.27
N ARG A 215 -2.59 16.91 -9.25
CA ARG A 215 -3.36 18.12 -8.94
C ARG A 215 -4.39 18.37 -10.03
N GLU A 216 -4.00 18.31 -11.31
CA GLU A 216 -4.93 18.39 -12.43
C GLU A 216 -6.00 17.28 -12.36
N GLN A 217 -5.61 16.06 -12.03
CA GLN A 217 -6.54 14.95 -11.88
C GLN A 217 -7.47 15.13 -10.67
N THR A 218 -6.96 15.61 -9.53
CA THR A 218 -7.77 15.90 -8.33
C THR A 218 -8.73 17.06 -8.60
N GLU A 219 -8.29 18.15 -9.25
CA GLU A 219 -9.14 19.26 -9.65
C GLU A 219 -10.21 18.80 -10.64
N LEU A 220 -9.85 17.97 -11.61
CA LEU A 220 -10.77 17.35 -12.55
C LEU A 220 -11.83 16.50 -11.84
N VAL A 221 -11.44 15.66 -10.89
CA VAL A 221 -12.35 14.83 -10.08
C VAL A 221 -13.31 15.69 -9.28
N GLN A 222 -12.83 16.76 -8.64
CA GLN A 222 -13.65 17.69 -7.88
C GLN A 222 -14.63 18.46 -8.78
N GLN A 223 -14.17 18.89 -9.95
CA GLN A 223 -15.04 19.52 -10.96
C GLN A 223 -16.11 18.55 -11.47
N LEU A 224 -15.73 17.29 -11.79
CA LEU A 224 -16.67 16.24 -12.19
C LEU A 224 -17.73 15.99 -11.09
N ALA A 225 -17.32 15.82 -9.83
CA ALA A 225 -18.22 15.59 -8.72
C ALA A 225 -19.21 16.77 -8.55
N GLN A 226 -18.74 18.00 -8.68
CA GLN A 226 -19.58 19.20 -8.61
C GLN A 226 -20.57 19.29 -9.76
N VAL A 227 -20.14 18.97 -10.98
CA VAL A 227 -20.99 18.99 -12.17
C VAL A 227 -22.08 17.91 -12.09
N LEU A 228 -21.74 16.70 -11.59
CA LEU A 228 -22.69 15.61 -11.39
C LEU A 228 -23.74 15.95 -10.31
N GLU A 229 -23.36 16.71 -9.29
CA GLU A 229 -24.27 17.19 -8.25
C GLU A 229 -25.23 18.28 -8.79
N ARG A 230 -24.72 19.24 -9.59
CA ARG A 230 -25.52 20.34 -10.15
C ARG A 230 -26.48 19.90 -11.25
N GLY A 231 -26.12 18.87 -12.03
CA GLY A 231 -26.96 18.30 -13.08
C GLY A 231 -27.14 19.16 -14.32
N ASP A 232 -26.14 19.98 -14.67
CA ASP A 232 -26.14 20.76 -15.92
C ASP A 232 -25.69 19.86 -17.09
N GLU A 233 -26.63 19.61 -18.05
CA GLU A 233 -26.39 18.69 -19.18
C GLU A 233 -25.14 19.04 -20.00
N LEU A 234 -24.94 20.31 -20.33
CA LEU A 234 -23.78 20.77 -21.11
C LEU A 234 -22.47 20.58 -20.35
N GLN A 235 -22.48 20.82 -19.06
CA GLN A 235 -21.30 20.65 -18.23
C GLN A 235 -20.98 19.16 -18.01
N VAL A 236 -21.99 18.30 -17.82
CA VAL A 236 -21.81 16.84 -17.73
C VAL A 236 -21.23 16.30 -19.05
N LEU A 237 -21.72 16.73 -20.20
CA LEU A 237 -21.19 16.30 -21.49
C LEU A 237 -19.73 16.69 -21.69
N ARG A 238 -19.35 17.92 -21.32
CA ARG A 238 -17.94 18.39 -21.34
C ARG A 238 -17.09 17.60 -20.35
N ALA A 239 -17.61 17.33 -19.19
CA ALA A 239 -16.94 16.57 -18.15
C ALA A 239 -16.76 15.08 -18.54
N ALA A 240 -17.71 14.49 -19.28
CA ALA A 240 -17.62 13.14 -19.80
C ALA A 240 -16.46 12.96 -20.81
N GLN A 241 -16.05 14.03 -21.52
CA GLN A 241 -14.87 14.00 -22.38
C GLN A 241 -13.57 13.72 -21.60
N ALA A 242 -13.54 14.04 -20.31
CA ALA A 242 -12.39 13.74 -19.47
C ALA A 242 -12.22 12.23 -19.22
N LEU A 243 -13.33 11.48 -19.14
CA LEU A 243 -13.30 10.00 -19.06
C LEU A 243 -12.72 9.39 -20.34
N GLU A 244 -13.06 9.98 -21.49
CA GLU A 244 -12.53 9.54 -22.79
C GLU A 244 -11.01 9.79 -22.89
N LYS A 245 -10.55 10.96 -22.45
CA LYS A 245 -9.12 11.35 -22.44
C LYS A 245 -8.27 10.53 -21.46
N ALA A 246 -8.83 10.05 -20.38
CA ALA A 246 -8.13 9.24 -19.39
C ALA A 246 -7.60 7.89 -19.94
N GLY A 247 -8.15 7.43 -21.05
CA GLY A 247 -7.78 6.16 -21.67
C GLY A 247 -8.12 4.96 -20.80
N LYS A 248 -7.75 3.77 -21.26
CA LYS A 248 -8.11 2.52 -20.53
C LYS A 248 -7.41 2.38 -19.19
N GLU A 249 -6.14 2.78 -19.08
CA GLU A 249 -5.33 2.62 -17.86
C GLU A 249 -5.69 3.65 -16.77
N GLY A 250 -6.01 4.88 -17.17
CA GLY A 250 -6.37 5.96 -16.25
C GLY A 250 -7.83 5.95 -15.79
N LEU A 251 -8.70 5.19 -16.47
CA LEU A 251 -10.16 5.23 -16.25
C LEU A 251 -10.57 4.65 -14.89
N SER A 252 -10.05 3.48 -14.49
CA SER A 252 -10.38 2.85 -13.20
C SER A 252 -9.97 3.71 -12.01
N PRO A 253 -8.73 4.23 -11.92
CA PRO A 253 -8.33 5.15 -10.85
C PRO A 253 -9.17 6.44 -10.81
N LEU A 254 -9.55 6.98 -11.97
CA LEU A 254 -10.40 8.18 -12.06
C LEU A 254 -11.80 7.93 -11.50
N LEU A 255 -12.42 6.79 -11.84
CA LEU A 255 -13.77 6.42 -11.33
C LEU A 255 -13.77 6.11 -9.83
N ASP A 256 -12.66 5.56 -9.31
CA ASP A 256 -12.48 5.34 -7.87
C ASP A 256 -12.39 6.66 -7.12
N ALA A 257 -11.53 7.57 -7.56
CA ALA A 257 -11.40 8.91 -6.99
C ALA A 257 -12.71 9.70 -7.07
N LEU A 258 -13.46 9.58 -8.17
CA LEU A 258 -14.76 10.22 -8.34
C LEU A 258 -15.80 9.66 -7.37
N THR A 259 -15.79 8.34 -7.10
CA THR A 259 -16.68 7.72 -6.11
C THR A 259 -16.41 8.25 -4.71
N GLU A 260 -15.13 8.44 -4.34
CA GLU A 260 -14.73 9.02 -3.04
C GLU A 260 -15.17 10.49 -2.93
N ALA A 261 -14.92 11.30 -3.96
CA ALA A 261 -15.32 12.71 -3.97
C ALA A 261 -16.84 12.91 -3.86
N LEU A 262 -17.64 12.09 -4.54
CA LEU A 262 -19.11 12.10 -4.42
C LEU A 262 -19.55 11.69 -3.01
N GLY A 263 -18.86 10.73 -2.39
CA GLY A 263 -19.12 10.31 -1.00
C GLY A 263 -18.83 11.44 0.01
N GLU A 264 -17.73 12.17 -0.15
CA GLU A 264 -17.41 13.34 0.68
C GLU A 264 -18.46 14.44 0.57
N ARG A 265 -18.93 14.74 -0.64
CA ARG A 265 -20.00 15.73 -0.86
C ARG A 265 -21.33 15.32 -0.23
N LEU A 266 -21.64 14.03 -0.24
CA LEU A 266 -22.80 13.48 0.48
C LEU A 266 -22.72 13.74 1.99
N LEU A 267 -21.54 13.60 2.59
CA LEU A 267 -21.30 13.86 4.01
C LEU A 267 -21.35 15.37 4.33
N GLN A 268 -21.00 16.23 3.38
CA GLN A 268 -21.01 17.68 3.52
C GLN A 268 -22.42 18.31 3.32
N GLY A 269 -23.44 17.48 3.06
CA GLY A 269 -24.83 17.95 2.95
C GLY A 269 -25.27 18.37 1.55
N GLY A 270 -24.61 17.89 0.50
CA GLY A 270 -25.01 18.08 -0.89
C GLY A 270 -26.35 17.37 -1.25
N ASP A 271 -26.85 17.60 -2.48
CA ASP A 271 -28.11 17.01 -2.95
C ASP A 271 -28.05 15.48 -2.90
N ARG A 272 -28.64 14.91 -1.82
CA ARG A 272 -28.57 13.49 -1.51
C ARG A 272 -29.14 12.63 -2.63
N ARG A 273 -30.21 13.04 -3.27
CA ARG A 273 -30.88 12.24 -4.32
C ARG A 273 -30.00 12.14 -5.57
N ARG A 274 -29.46 13.26 -6.01
CA ARG A 274 -28.56 13.34 -7.18
C ARG A 274 -27.23 12.67 -6.92
N LEU A 275 -26.61 12.92 -5.78
CA LEU A 275 -25.34 12.32 -5.42
C LEU A 275 -25.42 10.80 -5.30
N MET A 276 -26.49 10.25 -4.68
CA MET A 276 -26.69 8.79 -4.61
C MET A 276 -26.86 8.16 -5.99
N ARG A 277 -27.58 8.83 -6.90
CA ARG A 277 -27.72 8.39 -8.29
C ARG A 277 -26.36 8.41 -9.00
N ALA A 278 -25.61 9.49 -8.88
CA ALA A 278 -24.27 9.62 -9.46
C ALA A 278 -23.31 8.53 -8.95
N VAL A 279 -23.30 8.24 -7.65
CA VAL A 279 -22.51 7.15 -7.05
C VAL A 279 -22.89 5.80 -7.64
N GLY A 280 -24.21 5.52 -7.76
CA GLY A 280 -24.71 4.28 -8.36
C GLY A 280 -24.22 4.10 -9.80
N LEU A 281 -24.33 5.16 -10.58
CA LEU A 281 -23.92 5.17 -11.99
C LEU A 281 -22.41 5.01 -12.14
N VAL A 282 -21.60 5.75 -11.38
CA VAL A 282 -20.13 5.64 -11.40
C VAL A 282 -19.66 4.23 -11.04
N ARG A 283 -20.32 3.56 -10.08
CA ARG A 283 -20.04 2.15 -9.75
C ARG A 283 -20.35 1.19 -10.89
N GLN A 284 -21.45 1.42 -11.62
CA GLN A 284 -21.77 0.62 -12.83
C GLN A 284 -20.73 0.82 -13.93
N LEU A 285 -20.30 2.07 -14.17
CA LEU A 285 -19.23 2.39 -15.12
C LEU A 285 -17.92 1.73 -14.73
N ARG A 286 -17.59 1.70 -13.44
CA ARG A 286 -16.41 1.01 -12.94
C ARG A 286 -16.45 -0.50 -13.20
N GLN A 287 -17.59 -1.14 -12.97
CA GLN A 287 -17.75 -2.56 -13.32
C GLN A 287 -17.57 -2.79 -14.83
N ALA A 288 -18.17 -1.96 -15.67
CA ALA A 288 -18.01 -2.08 -17.11
C ALA A 288 -16.57 -1.84 -17.58
N ALA A 289 -15.84 -0.93 -16.94
CA ALA A 289 -14.42 -0.67 -17.23
C ALA A 289 -13.55 -1.92 -17.00
N GLN A 290 -13.87 -2.76 -16.02
CA GLN A 290 -13.16 -4.03 -15.77
C GLN A 290 -13.30 -5.04 -16.91
N PHE A 291 -14.34 -4.93 -17.73
CA PHE A 291 -14.58 -5.79 -18.90
C PHE A 291 -14.10 -5.15 -20.22
N ASN A 292 -13.11 -4.25 -20.17
CA ASN A 292 -12.53 -3.60 -21.35
C ASN A 292 -13.53 -2.74 -22.18
N ALA A 293 -14.54 -2.17 -21.55
CA ALA A 293 -15.45 -1.25 -22.22
C ALA A 293 -14.72 -0.03 -22.79
N ASN A 294 -15.20 0.48 -23.94
CA ASN A 294 -14.61 1.65 -24.59
C ASN A 294 -14.87 2.92 -23.74
N PRO A 295 -13.85 3.74 -23.40
CA PRO A 295 -14.00 4.96 -22.63
C PRO A 295 -15.06 5.92 -23.17
N GLY A 296 -15.16 6.10 -24.51
CA GLY A 296 -16.17 6.92 -25.14
C GLY A 296 -17.61 6.40 -24.95
N GLN A 297 -17.81 5.08 -24.94
CA GLN A 297 -19.12 4.47 -24.62
C GLN A 297 -19.50 4.70 -23.15
N LEU A 298 -18.53 4.61 -22.24
CA LEU A 298 -18.75 4.88 -20.83
C LEU A 298 -19.07 6.35 -20.55
N ALA A 299 -18.44 7.27 -21.27
CA ALA A 299 -18.77 8.69 -21.25
C ALA A 299 -20.22 8.95 -21.71
N GLY A 300 -20.63 8.33 -22.80
CA GLY A 300 -22.00 8.37 -23.28
C GLY A 300 -23.01 7.76 -22.27
N TRP A 301 -22.65 6.65 -21.63
CA TRP A 301 -23.50 6.04 -20.61
C TRP A 301 -23.66 6.91 -19.36
N LEU A 302 -22.59 7.61 -18.93
CA LEU A 302 -22.66 8.57 -17.82
C LEU A 302 -23.70 9.67 -18.12
N CYS A 303 -23.65 10.25 -19.32
CA CYS A 303 -24.61 11.28 -19.72
C CYS A 303 -26.03 10.74 -19.81
N ALA A 304 -26.25 9.59 -20.47
CA ALA A 304 -27.55 8.99 -20.63
C ALA A 304 -28.21 8.59 -19.29
N GLY A 305 -27.43 7.99 -18.39
CA GLY A 305 -27.92 7.52 -17.09
C GLY A 305 -28.34 8.62 -16.12
N LEU A 306 -27.77 9.83 -16.27
CA LEU A 306 -28.15 10.99 -15.46
C LEU A 306 -29.44 11.67 -15.95
N PHE A 307 -29.71 11.69 -17.28
CA PHE A 307 -30.75 12.54 -17.86
C PHE A 307 -31.95 11.77 -18.41
N LEU A 308 -31.82 10.49 -18.75
CA LEU A 308 -32.96 9.70 -19.30
C LEU A 308 -34.01 9.37 -18.27
N GLU A 309 -33.70 9.30 -16.98
CA GLU A 309 -34.63 8.98 -15.91
C GLU A 309 -35.34 10.21 -15.30
N ASP A 310 -34.91 11.43 -15.59
CA ASP A 310 -35.62 12.66 -15.16
C ASP A 310 -36.82 13.02 -16.06
N ARG A 311 -37.10 12.21 -17.10
CA ARG A 311 -38.23 12.40 -18.05
C ARG A 311 -39.43 11.46 -17.83
N ASN A 312 -39.43 10.63 -16.77
CA ASN A 312 -40.55 9.79 -16.39
C ASN A 312 -41.14 10.19 -15.05
#